data_d8fecc132021ae23e6298dbc25cae724
#
_entry.id   d8fecc132021ae23e6298dbc25cae724
#
_cell.length_a   1.000
_cell.length_b   1.000
_cell.length_c   1.000
_cell.angle_alpha   90.00
_cell.angle_beta   90.00
_cell.angle_gamma   90.00
#
_symmetry.space_group_name_H-M   'P 1'
#
loop_
_entity.id
_entity.type
_entity.pdbx_description
1 polymer ?
#
loop_
_entity_poly.entity_id
_entity_poly.type
_entity_poly.pdbx_seq_one_letter_code
_entity_poly.pdbx_strand_id
1 'polypeptide(L)'
;MPARKYTRQDLRDAAEKYKNWGKWGPNDEIGTLNFTSPQDIIAAAALVKKGKVISLALNFDNAGPQGAKSKYPAMGRINPVHTMLRTGTDAYSGVLDQRGIRAADDMVTMPLQCGTQWDGLGHVFYENSMWKLRLPRSVVVRRAEMRH
;
A
#
# COMPACT_ATOMS: atom_id res chain seq x y z
N MET A 1 -16.87 -13.00 29.90
CA MET A 1 -15.79 -13.99 29.80
C MET A 1 -14.47 -13.25 29.90
N PRO A 2 -13.48 -13.68 30.67
CA PRO A 2 -12.17 -13.04 30.66
C PRO A 2 -11.54 -13.18 29.28
N ALA A 3 -10.93 -12.10 28.77
CA ALA A 3 -10.24 -12.13 27.49
C ALA A 3 -9.10 -13.15 27.53
N ARG A 4 -9.04 -14.05 26.53
CA ARG A 4 -7.96 -15.02 26.39
C ARG A 4 -6.65 -14.26 26.19
N LYS A 5 -5.65 -14.53 27.02
CA LYS A 5 -4.28 -14.03 26.81
C LYS A 5 -3.59 -14.93 25.81
N TYR A 6 -3.16 -14.37 24.71
CA TYR A 6 -2.37 -15.07 23.68
C TYR A 6 -0.87 -14.95 23.99
N THR A 7 -0.13 -16.00 23.70
CA THR A 7 1.32 -16.09 23.85
C THR A 7 2.01 -16.01 22.49
N ARG A 8 3.34 -15.88 22.50
CA ARG A 8 4.13 -16.01 21.26
C ARG A 8 4.03 -17.42 20.64
N GLN A 9 3.82 -18.44 21.46
CA GLN A 9 3.65 -19.80 20.95
C GLN A 9 2.32 -19.95 20.21
N ASP A 10 1.22 -19.38 20.75
CA ASP A 10 -0.08 -19.37 20.03
C ASP A 10 0.06 -18.71 18.65
N LEU A 11 0.88 -17.65 18.52
CA LEU A 11 1.14 -17.01 17.24
C LEU A 11 1.92 -17.92 16.27
N ARG A 12 2.93 -18.64 16.77
CA ARG A 12 3.69 -19.60 15.95
C ARG A 12 2.82 -20.74 15.46
N ASP A 13 2.01 -21.30 16.34
CA ASP A 13 1.09 -22.39 16.01
C ASP A 13 0.06 -21.94 14.97
N ALA A 14 -0.46 -20.72 15.11
CA ALA A 14 -1.36 -20.12 14.12
C ALA A 14 -0.65 -19.89 12.78
N ALA A 15 0.58 -19.39 12.79
CA ALA A 15 1.35 -19.16 11.57
C ALA A 15 1.62 -20.47 10.82
N GLU A 16 2.02 -21.53 11.53
CA GLU A 16 2.21 -22.86 10.91
C GLU A 16 0.90 -23.42 10.35
N LYS A 17 -0.19 -23.28 11.07
CA LYS A 17 -1.50 -23.80 10.68
C LYS A 17 -2.09 -23.10 9.47
N TYR A 18 -1.90 -21.79 9.35
CA TYR A 18 -2.59 -20.95 8.36
C TYR A 18 -1.69 -20.45 7.24
N LYS A 19 -0.38 -20.69 7.28
CA LYS A 19 0.51 -20.33 6.17
C LYS A 19 0.09 -21.06 4.90
N ASN A 20 0.13 -20.35 3.80
CA ASN A 20 -0.16 -20.89 2.47
C ASN A 20 0.99 -20.68 1.49
N TRP A 21 2.17 -20.41 2.01
CA TRP A 21 3.40 -20.24 1.21
C TRP A 21 3.74 -21.52 0.48
N GLY A 22 3.99 -21.41 -0.83
CA GLY A 22 4.27 -22.57 -1.69
C GLY A 22 3.06 -23.39 -2.10
N LYS A 23 1.83 -23.03 -1.65
CA LYS A 23 0.61 -23.77 -1.99
C LYS A 23 0.38 -23.86 -3.51
N TRP A 24 0.74 -22.84 -4.26
CA TRP A 24 0.59 -22.74 -5.72
C TRP A 24 1.92 -22.87 -6.47
N GLY A 25 2.92 -23.46 -5.82
CA GLY A 25 4.23 -23.70 -6.39
C GLY A 25 5.27 -22.60 -6.12
N PRO A 26 6.54 -22.88 -6.45
CA PRO A 26 7.66 -22.00 -6.10
C PRO A 26 7.69 -20.68 -6.89
N ASN A 27 7.03 -20.64 -8.04
CA ASN A 27 7.01 -19.49 -8.93
C ASN A 27 5.73 -18.65 -8.84
N ASP A 28 4.83 -18.98 -7.92
CA ASP A 28 3.59 -18.22 -7.74
C ASP A 28 3.87 -16.79 -7.24
N GLU A 29 3.23 -15.80 -7.84
CA GLU A 29 3.39 -14.37 -7.51
C GLU A 29 2.13 -13.69 -7.00
N ILE A 30 0.99 -14.36 -7.09
CA ILE A 30 -0.31 -13.77 -6.81
C ILE A 30 -0.97 -14.28 -5.52
N GLY A 31 -0.42 -15.34 -4.90
CA GLY A 31 -0.87 -15.84 -3.61
C GLY A 31 -2.35 -16.21 -3.60
N THR A 32 -3.10 -15.66 -2.66
CA THR A 32 -4.53 -15.97 -2.49
C THR A 32 -5.41 -15.53 -3.67
N LEU A 33 -4.93 -14.69 -4.57
CA LEU A 33 -5.63 -14.36 -5.81
C LEU A 33 -5.83 -15.60 -6.71
N ASN A 34 -5.03 -16.65 -6.52
CA ASN A 34 -5.25 -17.94 -7.16
C ASN A 34 -6.61 -18.59 -6.85
N PHE A 35 -7.32 -18.13 -5.82
CA PHE A 35 -8.69 -18.58 -5.55
C PHE A 35 -9.74 -17.87 -6.39
N THR A 36 -9.39 -16.79 -7.07
CA THR A 36 -10.32 -16.01 -7.88
C THR A 36 -10.37 -16.56 -9.29
N SER A 37 -11.52 -17.00 -9.71
CA SER A 37 -11.77 -17.49 -11.08
C SER A 37 -12.40 -16.39 -11.97
N PRO A 38 -12.36 -16.55 -13.30
CA PRO A 38 -13.12 -15.67 -14.20
C PRO A 38 -14.63 -15.63 -13.86
N GLN A 39 -15.20 -16.74 -13.40
CA GLN A 39 -16.59 -16.85 -13.01
C GLN A 39 -16.91 -16.00 -11.78
N ASP A 40 -16.00 -15.92 -10.82
CA ASP A 40 -16.14 -15.04 -9.64
C ASP A 40 -16.18 -13.57 -10.06
N ILE A 41 -15.35 -13.20 -11.05
CA ILE A 41 -15.33 -11.83 -11.60
C ILE A 41 -16.67 -11.50 -12.27
N ILE A 42 -17.19 -12.42 -13.08
CA ILE A 42 -18.50 -12.27 -13.75
C ILE A 42 -19.60 -12.15 -12.69
N ALA A 43 -19.59 -13.02 -11.69
CA ALA A 43 -20.57 -12.99 -10.61
C ALA A 43 -20.49 -11.67 -9.81
N ALA A 44 -19.29 -11.19 -9.50
CA ALA A 44 -19.10 -9.93 -8.81
C ALA A 44 -19.62 -8.73 -9.63
N ALA A 45 -19.34 -8.69 -10.93
CA ALA A 45 -19.85 -7.65 -11.83
C ALA A 45 -21.38 -7.63 -11.88
N ALA A 46 -22.02 -8.79 -11.82
CA ALA A 46 -23.48 -8.92 -11.80
C ALA A 46 -24.15 -8.38 -10.52
N LEU A 47 -23.37 -8.12 -9.44
CA LEU A 47 -23.86 -7.48 -8.22
C LEU A 47 -24.16 -5.99 -8.38
N VAL A 48 -23.64 -5.35 -9.42
CA VAL A 48 -23.89 -3.93 -9.68
C VAL A 48 -25.33 -3.77 -10.19
N LYS A 49 -26.21 -3.25 -9.33
CA LYS A 49 -27.64 -3.07 -9.65
C LYS A 49 -28.05 -1.62 -9.86
N LYS A 50 -27.38 -0.68 -9.19
CA LYS A 50 -27.78 0.74 -9.17
C LYS A 50 -26.79 1.67 -9.87
N GLY A 51 -25.63 1.18 -10.30
CA GLY A 51 -24.57 2.00 -10.89
C GLY A 51 -24.06 3.13 -9.99
N LYS A 52 -24.30 3.06 -8.66
CA LYS A 52 -23.85 4.08 -7.72
C LYS A 52 -22.39 3.83 -7.36
N VAL A 53 -21.57 4.85 -7.57
CA VAL A 53 -20.17 4.85 -7.13
C VAL A 53 -20.07 5.43 -5.72
N ILE A 54 -19.39 4.74 -4.82
CA ILE A 54 -19.13 5.16 -3.45
C ILE A 54 -17.62 5.17 -3.25
N SER A 55 -17.05 6.35 -3.02
CA SER A 55 -15.64 6.46 -2.68
C SER A 55 -15.41 5.97 -1.25
N LEU A 56 -14.45 5.08 -1.07
CA LEU A 56 -13.93 4.67 0.24
C LEU A 56 -12.61 5.36 0.57
N ALA A 57 -12.14 6.25 -0.31
CA ALA A 57 -10.92 7.00 -0.09
C ALA A 57 -11.11 8.03 1.03
N LEU A 58 -10.05 8.23 1.80
CA LEU A 58 -9.89 9.35 2.72
C LEU A 58 -9.03 10.43 2.04
N ASN A 59 -9.17 11.67 2.48
CA ASN A 59 -8.38 12.76 1.94
C ASN A 59 -6.88 12.55 2.21
N PHE A 60 -6.06 12.92 1.25
CA PHE A 60 -4.61 12.99 1.40
C PHE A 60 -4.20 14.33 1.99
N ASP A 61 -4.60 14.60 3.22
CA ASP A 61 -4.33 15.84 3.93
C ASP A 61 -3.89 15.58 5.40
N ASN A 62 -3.73 16.65 6.17
CA ASN A 62 -3.30 16.57 7.56
C ASN A 62 -4.39 16.01 8.52
N ALA A 63 -5.61 15.86 8.07
CA ALA A 63 -6.71 15.22 8.78
C ALA A 63 -6.90 13.75 8.38
N GLY A 64 -6.22 13.31 7.32
CA GLY A 64 -6.22 11.92 6.88
C GLY A 64 -5.60 10.97 7.91
N PRO A 65 -5.66 9.64 7.68
CA PRO A 65 -5.31 8.63 8.69
C PRO A 65 -3.84 8.69 9.15
N GLN A 66 -2.97 9.35 8.38
CA GLN A 66 -1.55 9.53 8.68
C GLN A 66 -1.17 10.99 8.89
N GLY A 67 -2.15 11.88 8.84
CA GLY A 67 -1.93 13.29 9.03
C GLY A 67 -1.52 13.64 10.45
N ALA A 68 -0.87 14.79 10.62
CA ALA A 68 -0.42 15.29 11.92
C ALA A 68 -1.57 15.45 12.94
N LYS A 69 -2.80 15.64 12.48
CA LYS A 69 -4.02 15.72 13.29
C LYS A 69 -4.72 14.38 13.50
N SER A 70 -4.17 13.29 12.97
CA SER A 70 -4.75 11.96 13.17
C SER A 70 -4.74 11.59 14.65
N LYS A 71 -5.83 10.98 15.11
CA LYS A 71 -5.91 10.39 16.45
C LYS A 71 -4.86 9.28 16.68
N TYR A 72 -4.38 8.69 15.60
CA TYR A 72 -3.37 7.64 15.59
C TYR A 72 -2.21 8.07 14.67
N PRO A 73 -1.33 9.00 15.14
CA PRO A 73 -0.17 9.38 14.35
C PRO A 73 0.67 8.15 14.06
N ALA A 74 0.64 7.72 12.80
CA ALA A 74 1.17 6.43 12.43
C ALA A 74 2.67 6.51 12.24
N MET A 75 3.43 6.04 13.22
CA MET A 75 4.80 5.56 13.07
C MET A 75 5.76 6.52 12.31
N GLY A 76 5.66 7.85 12.54
CA GLY A 76 6.54 8.83 11.94
C GLY A 76 6.30 9.09 10.44
N ARG A 77 5.14 8.71 9.92
CA ARG A 77 4.77 9.03 8.54
C ARG A 77 4.43 10.51 8.42
N ILE A 78 4.85 11.10 7.29
CA ILE A 78 4.56 12.51 6.96
C ILE A 78 3.20 12.66 6.31
N ASN A 79 2.64 13.87 6.36
CA ASN A 79 1.51 14.21 5.51
C ASN A 79 1.92 14.11 4.04
N PRO A 80 0.97 13.82 3.14
CA PRO A 80 1.21 13.96 1.71
C PRO A 80 1.69 15.37 1.38
N VAL A 81 2.73 15.46 0.57
CA VAL A 81 3.29 16.72 0.07
C VAL A 81 2.98 16.82 -1.42
N HIS A 82 2.15 17.79 -1.78
CA HIS A 82 1.82 18.10 -3.16
C HIS A 82 2.77 19.18 -3.66
N THR A 83 3.46 18.92 -4.76
CA THR A 83 4.44 19.81 -5.36
C THR A 83 4.06 20.08 -6.81
N MET A 84 3.90 21.35 -7.17
CA MET A 84 3.72 21.74 -8.57
C MET A 84 5.07 21.71 -9.29
N LEU A 85 5.16 20.98 -10.37
CA LEU A 85 6.30 20.99 -11.30
C LEU A 85 6.19 22.13 -12.30
N ARG A 86 4.97 22.42 -12.72
CA ARG A 86 4.56 23.55 -13.54
C ARG A 86 3.21 24.06 -13.05
N THR A 87 3.08 25.37 -12.87
CA THR A 87 1.90 25.97 -12.25
C THR A 87 0.94 26.59 -13.26
N GLY A 88 1.31 26.68 -14.55
CA GLY A 88 0.59 27.46 -15.53
C GLY A 88 0.94 28.96 -15.50
N THR A 89 1.51 29.49 -14.41
CA THR A 89 2.04 30.88 -14.37
C THR A 89 3.34 30.97 -15.15
N ASP A 90 4.09 29.93 -15.30
CA ASP A 90 5.18 29.76 -16.26
C ASP A 90 4.71 29.93 -17.71
N ALA A 91 3.42 29.79 -17.96
CA ALA A 91 2.82 30.16 -19.23
C ALA A 91 3.03 31.62 -19.59
N TYR A 92 3.10 32.51 -18.60
CA TYR A 92 3.41 33.92 -18.82
C TYR A 92 4.84 34.19 -19.29
N SER A 93 5.75 33.23 -19.08
CA SER A 93 7.12 33.31 -19.60
C SER A 93 7.24 33.06 -21.10
N GLY A 94 6.17 32.62 -21.76
CA GLY A 94 6.13 32.36 -23.19
C GLY A 94 6.86 31.10 -23.66
N VAL A 95 7.39 30.26 -22.75
CA VAL A 95 8.23 29.09 -23.09
C VAL A 95 7.53 28.09 -24.02
N LEU A 96 6.20 27.97 -23.94
CA LEU A 96 5.42 27.03 -24.73
C LEU A 96 4.52 27.68 -25.78
N ASP A 97 4.67 29.01 -26.01
CA ASP A 97 3.78 29.76 -26.91
C ASP A 97 3.83 29.22 -28.36
N GLN A 98 4.96 28.74 -28.80
CA GLN A 98 5.14 28.15 -30.14
C GLN A 98 4.25 26.90 -30.36
N ARG A 99 3.85 26.23 -29.30
CA ARG A 99 3.01 25.02 -29.35
C ARG A 99 1.53 25.32 -29.26
N GLY A 100 1.14 26.54 -28.87
CA GLY A 100 -0.24 26.90 -28.65
C GLY A 100 -0.94 26.17 -27.51
N ILE A 101 -0.17 25.38 -26.72
CA ILE A 101 -0.66 24.53 -25.64
C ILE A 101 0.14 24.83 -24.37
N ARG A 102 -0.58 25.00 -23.26
CA ARG A 102 -0.02 25.20 -21.92
C ARG A 102 -0.54 24.12 -20.99
N ALA A 103 0.25 23.74 -20.00
CA ALA A 103 -0.11 22.68 -19.07
C ALA A 103 0.42 22.99 -17.66
N ALA A 104 -0.35 22.59 -16.66
CA ALA A 104 0.17 22.39 -15.32
C ALA A 104 0.62 20.93 -15.15
N ASP A 105 1.56 20.69 -14.22
CA ASP A 105 2.06 19.39 -13.90
C ASP A 105 2.44 19.34 -12.43
N ASP A 106 2.21 18.21 -11.77
CA ASP A 106 2.37 18.08 -10.35
C ASP A 106 2.82 16.68 -9.92
N MET A 107 3.29 16.58 -8.69
CA MET A 107 3.67 15.32 -8.07
C MET A 107 3.21 15.25 -6.61
N VAL A 108 3.02 14.05 -6.11
CA VAL A 108 2.74 13.80 -4.69
C VAL A 108 3.84 12.91 -4.11
N THR A 109 4.38 13.32 -2.97
CA THR A 109 5.24 12.50 -2.12
C THR A 109 4.48 12.11 -0.88
N MET A 110 4.27 10.81 -0.66
CA MET A 110 3.51 10.33 0.49
C MET A 110 3.90 8.90 0.88
N PRO A 111 3.72 8.53 2.16
CA PRO A 111 3.76 7.13 2.55
C PRO A 111 2.63 6.36 1.88
N LEU A 112 2.94 5.22 1.28
CA LEU A 112 1.94 4.45 0.50
C LEU A 112 0.87 3.80 1.38
N GLN A 113 1.17 3.48 2.64
CA GLN A 113 0.23 2.91 3.60
C GLN A 113 -0.66 4.01 4.17
N CYS A 114 -1.42 4.70 3.31
CA CYS A 114 -2.18 5.90 3.62
C CYS A 114 -3.60 5.78 3.04
N GLY A 115 -4.56 5.55 3.90
CA GLY A 115 -5.96 5.41 3.48
C GLY A 115 -6.32 3.99 3.04
N THR A 116 -7.43 3.86 2.32
CA THR A 116 -7.92 2.57 1.83
C THR A 116 -7.11 2.11 0.64
N GLN A 117 -6.44 0.97 0.78
CA GLN A 117 -5.58 0.40 -0.24
C GLN A 117 -5.40 -1.11 -0.04
N TRP A 118 -4.79 -1.78 -1.00
CA TRP A 118 -4.29 -3.13 -0.88
C TRP A 118 -2.82 -3.12 -0.51
N ASP A 119 -2.46 -3.95 0.48
CA ASP A 119 -1.06 -4.19 0.82
C ASP A 119 -0.41 -5.19 -0.14
N GLY A 120 0.84 -4.94 -0.47
CA GLY A 120 1.67 -5.92 -1.14
C GLY A 120 2.00 -7.10 -0.21
N LEU A 121 2.11 -8.29 -0.76
CA LEU A 121 2.41 -9.52 -0.01
C LEU A 121 3.74 -9.44 0.77
N GLY A 122 4.62 -8.54 0.38
CA GLY A 122 5.92 -8.30 1.03
C GLY A 122 5.89 -7.30 2.18
N HIS A 123 4.74 -6.74 2.56
CA HIS A 123 4.67 -5.74 3.64
C HIS A 123 4.64 -6.35 5.04
N VAL A 124 4.30 -7.63 5.15
CA VAL A 124 4.24 -8.32 6.44
C VAL A 124 5.28 -9.43 6.48
N PHE A 125 6.07 -9.42 7.53
CA PHE A 125 7.06 -10.44 7.82
C PHE A 125 6.62 -11.22 9.03
N TYR A 126 6.77 -12.54 8.95
CA TYR A 126 6.67 -13.41 10.09
C TYR A 126 8.07 -13.98 10.38
N GLU A 127 8.63 -13.61 11.53
CA GLU A 127 10.02 -13.89 11.90
C GLU A 127 10.99 -13.37 10.79
N ASN A 128 11.69 -14.27 10.09
CA ASN A 128 12.64 -13.91 9.04
C ASN A 128 12.12 -14.22 7.62
N SER A 129 10.81 -14.42 7.49
CA SER A 129 10.20 -14.82 6.22
C SER A 129 9.07 -13.89 5.84
N MET A 130 9.00 -13.56 4.58
CA MET A 130 7.87 -12.91 3.93
C MET A 130 7.42 -13.76 2.75
N TRP A 131 6.33 -13.39 2.10
CA TRP A 131 5.91 -14.04 0.88
C TRP A 131 7.08 -14.10 -0.14
N LYS A 132 7.43 -15.30 -0.61
CA LYS A 132 8.51 -15.62 -1.55
C LYS A 132 9.95 -15.30 -1.14
N LEU A 133 10.21 -14.52 -0.13
CA LEU A 133 11.58 -14.17 0.22
C LEU A 133 11.91 -14.58 1.66
N ARG A 134 12.84 -15.51 1.81
CA ARG A 134 13.74 -15.47 2.95
C ARG A 134 14.68 -14.30 2.70
N LEU A 135 14.57 -13.23 3.49
CA LEU A 135 15.56 -12.17 3.41
C LEU A 135 16.94 -12.79 3.68
N PRO A 136 17.88 -12.73 2.73
CA PRO A 136 19.25 -13.05 3.06
C PRO A 136 19.66 -12.15 4.21
N ARG A 137 20.39 -12.67 5.21
CA ARG A 137 20.95 -11.87 6.32
C ARG A 137 21.65 -10.59 5.83
N SER A 138 22.20 -10.60 4.63
CA SER A 138 22.83 -9.47 3.95
C SER A 138 21.94 -8.25 3.70
N VAL A 139 20.61 -8.41 3.54
CA VAL A 139 19.71 -7.26 3.36
C VAL A 139 19.40 -6.56 4.68
N VAL A 140 19.39 -7.30 5.79
CA VAL A 140 19.19 -6.75 7.12
C VAL A 140 20.43 -5.95 7.56
N VAL A 141 21.63 -6.45 7.21
CA VAL A 141 22.92 -5.81 7.55
C VAL A 141 23.10 -4.50 6.76
N ARG A 142 22.79 -4.47 5.45
CA ARG A 142 22.93 -3.24 4.65
C ARG A 142 22.06 -2.08 5.14
N ARG A 143 20.92 -2.36 5.78
CA ARG A 143 20.08 -1.32 6.36
C ARG A 143 20.65 -0.73 7.66
N ALA A 144 21.47 -1.48 8.38
CA ALA A 144 22.19 -1.01 9.56
C ALA A 144 23.40 -0.16 9.16
N GLU A 145 24.10 -0.49 8.08
CA GLU A 145 25.28 0.23 7.57
C GLU A 145 24.93 1.57 6.89
N MET A 146 23.71 1.76 6.41
CA MET A 146 23.27 3.04 5.83
C MET A 146 22.77 4.07 6.87
N ARG A 147 22.98 3.83 8.17
CA ARG A 147 22.57 4.72 9.26
C ARG A 147 23.72 5.44 9.96
N HIS A 148 24.87 5.61 9.28
CA HIS A 148 25.98 6.43 9.77
C HIS A 148 26.28 7.57 8.80
#